data_4d1e16854116d2a94521bd070b30de69
#
_entry.id   4d1e16854116d2a94521bd070b30de69
#
_cell.length_a   1.000
_cell.length_b   1.000
_cell.length_c   1.000
_cell.angle_alpha   90.00
_cell.angle_beta   90.00
_cell.angle_gamma   90.00
#
_symmetry.space_group_name_H-M   'P 1'
#
loop_
_entity.id
_entity.type
_entity.pdbx_description
1 polymer ?
#
loop_
_entity_poly.entity_id
_entity_poly.type
_entity_poly.pdbx_seq_one_letter_code
_entity_poly.pdbx_strand_id
1 'polypeptide(L)'
;IFFEEWNLDVKDIKNAWDNKGDIVIGNDVWVGYEAVILAGVTIGDGAVIGARAVVTKNIPPYTIVGGVPAKPIRKRFSQETIDFLLKIKWWNWSEEHIRQHITEIQLGNIEYLR
;
A
#
# COMPACT_ATOMS: atom_id res chain seq x y z
N ILE A 1 -15.44 29.99 7.20
CA ILE A 1 -15.80 28.88 8.05
C ILE A 1 -14.75 28.71 9.14
N PHE A 2 -14.18 27.55 9.33
CA PHE A 2 -13.18 27.34 10.40
C PHE A 2 -11.97 28.26 10.31
N PHE A 3 -11.58 28.59 9.09
CA PHE A 3 -10.38 29.40 8.87
C PHE A 3 -10.50 30.83 9.34
N GLU A 4 -11.70 31.40 9.21
CA GLU A 4 -11.97 32.76 9.72
C GLU A 4 -11.95 32.80 11.24
N GLU A 5 -12.56 31.78 11.87
CA GLU A 5 -12.57 31.63 13.31
C GLU A 5 -11.18 31.49 13.91
N TRP A 6 -10.28 30.88 13.16
CA TRP A 6 -8.91 30.63 13.59
C TRP A 6 -7.92 31.64 13.04
N ASN A 7 -8.43 32.69 12.40
CA ASN A 7 -7.59 33.75 11.85
C ASN A 7 -6.58 33.27 10.80
N LEU A 8 -6.95 32.25 10.02
CA LEU A 8 -6.09 31.73 8.99
C LEU A 8 -6.31 32.46 7.66
N ASP A 9 -5.22 32.80 7.01
CA ASP A 9 -5.20 33.42 5.70
C ASP A 9 -5.49 32.39 4.61
N VAL A 10 -6.11 32.81 3.51
CA VAL A 10 -6.33 31.97 2.32
C VAL A 10 -5.01 31.40 1.80
N LYS A 11 -3.94 32.14 1.93
CA LYS A 11 -2.59 31.74 1.58
C LYS A 11 -2.14 30.50 2.36
N ASP A 12 -2.39 30.49 3.66
CA ASP A 12 -2.06 29.39 4.55
C ASP A 12 -2.92 28.16 4.25
N ILE A 13 -4.19 28.39 3.92
CA ILE A 13 -5.10 27.34 3.50
C ILE A 13 -4.57 26.66 2.24
N LYS A 14 -4.18 27.42 1.24
CA LYS A 14 -3.64 26.89 0.00
C LYS A 14 -2.40 26.06 0.24
N ASN A 15 -1.50 26.53 1.08
CA ASN A 15 -0.29 25.81 1.42
C ASN A 15 -0.56 24.54 2.24
N ALA A 16 -1.60 24.56 3.06
CA ALA A 16 -1.99 23.38 3.83
C ALA A 16 -2.54 22.25 2.97
N TRP A 17 -3.18 22.60 1.84
CA TRP A 17 -3.76 21.63 0.92
C TRP A 17 -2.81 21.21 -0.19
N ASP A 18 -1.79 22.02 -0.41
CA ASP A 18 -0.87 21.84 -1.52
C ASP A 18 0.33 21.04 -1.05
N ASN A 19 0.80 20.11 -1.87
CA ASN A 19 2.18 19.64 -1.86
C ASN A 19 2.59 18.37 -1.18
N LYS A 20 1.68 17.52 -0.79
CA LYS A 20 2.15 16.21 -0.36
C LYS A 20 2.02 15.17 -1.46
N GLY A 21 1.38 15.55 -2.56
CA GLY A 21 1.24 14.70 -3.72
C GLY A 21 0.17 13.65 -3.58
N ASP A 22 0.04 12.86 -4.62
CA ASP A 22 -0.98 11.81 -4.68
C ASP A 22 -0.56 10.61 -3.83
N ILE A 23 -1.56 9.87 -3.37
CA ILE A 23 -1.35 8.55 -2.81
C ILE A 23 -1.22 7.59 -3.98
N VAL A 24 -0.14 6.81 -3.99
CA VAL A 24 0.08 5.79 -5.01
C VAL A 24 0.03 4.42 -4.35
N ILE A 25 -0.90 3.60 -4.78
CA ILE A 25 -1.06 2.24 -4.26
C ILE A 25 -0.70 1.26 -5.35
N GLY A 26 0.22 0.37 -5.08
CA GLY A 26 0.68 -0.65 -6.01
C GLY A 26 -0.35 -1.75 -6.21
N ASN A 27 0.09 -2.85 -6.80
CA ASN A 27 -0.75 -4.01 -7.10
C ASN A 27 -0.75 -5.00 -5.94
N ASP A 28 -1.83 -5.78 -5.83
CA ASP A 28 -1.96 -6.82 -4.80
C ASP A 28 -1.79 -6.27 -3.38
N VAL A 29 -2.22 -5.02 -3.15
CA VAL A 29 -2.18 -4.39 -1.84
C VAL A 29 -3.46 -4.69 -1.08
N TRP A 30 -3.34 -5.06 0.17
CA TRP A 30 -4.47 -5.28 1.04
C TRP A 30 -4.54 -4.18 2.10
N VAL A 31 -5.68 -3.47 2.12
CA VAL A 31 -5.89 -2.37 3.06
C VAL A 31 -6.94 -2.78 4.07
N GLY A 32 -6.56 -2.84 5.32
CA GLY A 32 -7.45 -3.22 6.40
C GLY A 32 -8.51 -2.17 6.73
N TYR A 33 -9.49 -2.57 7.51
CA TYR A 33 -10.64 -1.75 7.88
C TYR A 33 -10.22 -0.44 8.54
N GLU A 34 -10.79 0.65 8.07
CA GLU A 34 -10.55 2.00 8.60
C GLU A 34 -9.06 2.42 8.63
N ALA A 35 -8.26 1.84 7.77
CA ALA A 35 -6.88 2.34 7.63
C ALA A 35 -6.86 3.72 7.00
N VAL A 36 -5.92 4.54 7.43
CA VAL A 36 -5.73 5.90 6.93
C VAL A 36 -4.37 5.99 6.25
N ILE A 37 -4.35 6.50 5.03
CA ILE A 37 -3.12 6.70 4.28
C ILE A 37 -2.97 8.20 4.03
N LEU A 38 -1.84 8.77 4.45
CA LEU A 38 -1.62 10.20 4.28
C LEU A 38 -1.20 10.54 2.85
N ALA A 39 -1.48 11.78 2.46
CA ALA A 39 -1.10 12.28 1.13
C ALA A 39 0.38 12.11 0.87
N GLY A 40 0.73 11.82 -0.38
CA GLY A 40 2.11 11.67 -0.83
C GLY A 40 2.74 10.32 -0.52
N VAL A 41 2.02 9.42 0.13
CA VAL A 41 2.55 8.09 0.48
C VAL A 41 2.44 7.15 -0.71
N THR A 42 3.48 6.38 -0.94
CA THR A 42 3.50 5.29 -1.93
C THR A 42 3.48 3.96 -1.19
N ILE A 43 2.53 3.11 -1.56
CA ILE A 43 2.39 1.75 -1.02
C ILE A 43 2.90 0.78 -2.08
N GLY A 44 3.92 0.02 -1.74
CA GLY A 44 4.53 -0.94 -2.67
C GLY A 44 3.64 -2.13 -2.97
N ASP A 45 3.92 -2.80 -4.09
CA ASP A 45 3.17 -3.99 -4.51
C ASP A 45 3.15 -5.04 -3.39
N GLY A 46 2.00 -5.66 -3.20
CA GLY A 46 1.85 -6.75 -2.24
C GLY A 46 1.87 -6.35 -0.77
N ALA A 47 1.93 -5.06 -0.45
CA ALA A 47 1.92 -4.61 0.93
C ALA A 47 0.57 -4.90 1.61
N VAL A 48 0.61 -5.08 2.91
CA VAL A 48 -0.59 -5.28 3.73
C VAL A 48 -0.62 -4.20 4.80
N ILE A 49 -1.72 -3.48 4.86
CA ILE A 49 -1.94 -2.43 5.86
C ILE A 49 -2.98 -2.93 6.85
N GLY A 50 -2.58 -3.04 8.11
CA GLY A 50 -3.46 -3.52 9.17
C GLY A 50 -4.66 -2.61 9.42
N ALA A 51 -5.70 -3.19 10.00
CA ALA A 51 -6.91 -2.43 10.34
C ALA A 51 -6.55 -1.24 11.25
N ARG A 52 -7.15 -0.09 10.96
CA ARG A 52 -6.98 1.15 11.72
C ARG A 52 -5.55 1.70 11.77
N ALA A 53 -4.67 1.19 10.94
CA ALA A 53 -3.32 1.74 10.83
C ALA A 53 -3.36 3.15 10.22
N VAL A 54 -2.42 3.98 10.61
CA VAL A 54 -2.24 5.32 10.01
C VAL A 54 -0.88 5.34 9.33
N VAL A 55 -0.90 5.25 8.00
CA VAL A 55 0.31 5.17 7.19
C VAL A 55 0.83 6.57 6.89
N THR A 56 1.99 6.89 7.43
CA THR A 56 2.60 8.21 7.32
C THR A 56 3.84 8.24 6.43
N LYS A 57 4.37 7.07 6.06
CA LYS A 57 5.58 6.92 5.26
C LYS A 57 5.36 5.89 4.17
N ASN A 58 6.20 5.93 3.15
CA ASN A 58 6.17 4.93 2.08
C ASN A 58 6.36 3.53 2.63
N ILE A 59 5.62 2.58 2.05
CA ILE A 59 5.67 1.17 2.47
C ILE A 59 6.37 0.37 1.38
N PRO A 60 7.44 -0.35 1.72
CA PRO A 60 8.13 -1.22 0.76
C PRO A 60 7.23 -2.37 0.29
N PRO A 61 7.52 -2.95 -0.88
CA PRO A 61 6.76 -4.11 -1.38
C PRO A 61 6.71 -5.26 -0.38
N TYR A 62 5.57 -5.95 -0.37
CA TYR A 62 5.34 -7.17 0.41
C TYR A 62 5.62 -7.02 1.91
N THR A 63 5.47 -5.82 2.42
CA THR A 63 5.65 -5.51 3.84
C THR A 63 4.29 -5.38 4.52
N ILE A 64 4.17 -5.99 5.68
CA ILE A 64 2.98 -5.88 6.53
C ILE A 64 3.25 -4.79 7.56
N VAL A 65 2.38 -3.81 7.59
CA VAL A 65 2.49 -2.70 8.55
C VAL A 65 1.24 -2.58 9.40
N GLY A 66 1.37 -2.00 10.58
CA GLY A 66 0.24 -1.75 11.46
C GLY A 66 0.57 -0.71 12.51
N GLY A 67 -0.46 -0.22 13.18
CA GLY A 67 -0.33 0.74 14.26
C GLY A 67 -0.50 2.20 13.84
N VAL A 68 -0.36 3.09 14.81
CA VAL A 68 -0.51 4.54 14.66
C VAL A 68 0.69 5.20 15.34
N PRO A 69 1.67 5.72 14.60
CA PRO A 69 1.87 5.58 13.16
C PRO A 69 2.19 4.15 12.76
N ALA A 70 1.83 3.78 11.52
CA ALA A 70 2.07 2.44 11.03
C ALA A 70 3.57 2.14 10.95
N LYS A 71 3.94 0.96 11.42
CA LYS A 71 5.33 0.48 11.39
C LYS A 71 5.38 -0.93 10.84
N PRO A 72 6.50 -1.33 10.21
CA PRO A 72 6.64 -2.69 9.73
C PRO A 72 6.51 -3.71 10.84
N ILE A 73 5.68 -4.72 10.60
CA ILE A 73 5.54 -5.87 11.48
C ILE A 73 6.45 -6.99 10.99
N ARG A 74 6.33 -7.32 9.70
CA ARG A 74 7.19 -8.29 9.01
C ARG A 74 6.98 -8.20 7.51
N LYS A 75 7.79 -8.89 6.75
CA LYS A 75 7.56 -9.12 5.32
C LYS A 75 6.67 -10.34 5.15
N ARG A 76 5.89 -10.36 4.07
CA ARG A 76 5.00 -11.49 3.77
C ARG A 76 5.78 -12.75 3.43
N PHE A 77 6.91 -12.59 2.78
CA PHE A 77 7.73 -13.69 2.24
C PHE A 77 9.20 -13.40 2.45
N SER A 78 10.05 -14.38 2.15
CA SER A 78 11.48 -14.17 2.11
C SER A 78 11.86 -13.15 1.02
N GLN A 79 13.00 -12.53 1.14
CA GLN A 79 13.45 -11.55 0.15
C GLN A 79 13.59 -12.18 -1.24
N GLU A 80 14.06 -13.42 -1.30
CA GLU A 80 14.16 -14.15 -2.57
C GLU A 80 12.79 -14.31 -3.24
N THR A 81 11.77 -14.67 -2.47
CA THR A 81 10.40 -14.80 -2.97
C THR A 81 9.83 -13.46 -3.39
N ILE A 82 10.08 -12.41 -2.62
CA ILE A 82 9.64 -11.06 -2.96
C ILE A 82 10.25 -10.62 -4.29
N ASP A 83 11.55 -10.82 -4.46
CA ASP A 83 12.24 -10.46 -5.71
C ASP A 83 11.65 -11.21 -6.90
N PHE A 84 11.33 -12.48 -6.72
CA PHE A 84 10.67 -13.30 -7.75
C PHE A 84 9.29 -12.74 -8.10
N LEU A 85 8.46 -12.43 -7.11
CA LEU A 85 7.12 -11.89 -7.33
C LEU A 85 7.13 -10.54 -8.02
N LEU A 86 8.07 -9.68 -7.67
CA LEU A 86 8.23 -8.39 -8.33
C LEU A 86 8.68 -8.55 -9.77
N LYS A 87 9.35 -9.62 -10.08
CA LYS A 87 9.82 -9.90 -11.44
C LYS A 87 8.71 -10.46 -12.34
N ILE A 88 7.91 -11.40 -11.85
CA ILE A 88 6.86 -12.02 -12.66
C ILE A 88 5.63 -11.15 -12.88
N LYS A 89 5.32 -10.26 -11.95
CA LYS A 89 4.18 -9.32 -12.03
C LYS A 89 2.91 -10.02 -12.51
N TRP A 90 2.44 -11.01 -11.73
CA TRP A 90 1.32 -11.86 -12.11
C TRP A 90 0.04 -11.07 -12.47
N TRP A 91 -0.14 -9.90 -11.93
CA TRP A 91 -1.29 -9.04 -12.25
C TRP A 91 -1.30 -8.54 -13.69
N ASN A 92 -0.17 -8.65 -14.41
CA ASN A 92 -0.07 -8.34 -15.83
C ASN A 92 -0.32 -9.56 -16.73
N TRP A 93 -0.52 -10.73 -16.13
CA TRP A 93 -0.80 -11.95 -16.91
C TRP A 93 -2.18 -11.86 -17.58
N SER A 94 -2.41 -12.68 -18.61
CA SER A 94 -3.74 -12.80 -19.20
C SER A 94 -4.74 -13.29 -18.16
N GLU A 95 -6.02 -12.98 -18.37
CA GLU A 95 -7.07 -13.44 -17.47
C GLU A 95 -7.08 -14.96 -17.33
N GLU A 96 -6.87 -15.68 -18.44
CA GLU A 96 -6.81 -17.14 -18.43
C GLU A 96 -5.64 -17.63 -17.60
N HIS A 97 -4.46 -17.03 -17.76
CA HIS A 97 -3.27 -17.42 -17.00
C HIS A 97 -3.47 -17.19 -15.51
N ILE A 98 -4.09 -16.09 -15.13
CA ILE A 98 -4.41 -15.82 -13.74
C ILE A 98 -5.39 -16.87 -13.20
N ARG A 99 -6.41 -17.24 -13.97
CA ARG A 99 -7.40 -18.24 -13.55
C ARG A 99 -6.76 -19.61 -13.31
N GLN A 100 -5.79 -19.98 -14.12
CA GLN A 100 -5.05 -21.24 -13.96
C GLN A 100 -4.30 -21.32 -12.64
N HIS A 101 -3.90 -20.18 -12.09
CA HIS A 101 -3.10 -20.07 -10.89
C HIS A 101 -3.78 -19.35 -9.73
N ILE A 102 -5.08 -19.06 -9.86
CA ILE A 102 -5.79 -18.24 -8.88
C ILE A 102 -5.72 -18.82 -7.46
N THR A 103 -5.83 -20.12 -7.34
CA THR A 103 -5.77 -20.78 -6.03
C THR A 103 -4.39 -20.61 -5.39
N GLU A 104 -3.33 -20.82 -6.15
CA GLU A 104 -1.97 -20.64 -5.67
C GLU A 104 -1.69 -19.21 -5.28
N ILE A 105 -2.19 -18.25 -6.06
CA ILE A 105 -2.05 -16.80 -5.76
C ILE A 105 -2.78 -16.48 -4.45
N GLN A 106 -4.02 -16.92 -4.29
CA GLN A 106 -4.82 -16.64 -3.11
C GLN A 106 -4.26 -17.30 -1.85
N LEU A 107 -3.71 -18.50 -1.98
CA LEU A 107 -3.14 -19.23 -0.85
C LEU A 107 -1.68 -18.88 -0.58
N GLY A 108 -1.06 -18.09 -1.47
CA GLY A 108 0.34 -17.74 -1.33
C GLY A 108 1.30 -18.89 -1.62
N ASN A 109 0.85 -19.91 -2.36
CA ASN A 109 1.67 -21.04 -2.76
C ASN A 109 2.57 -20.67 -3.93
N ILE A 110 3.58 -19.88 -3.64
CA ILE A 110 4.42 -19.24 -4.66
C ILE A 110 5.21 -20.24 -5.49
N GLU A 111 5.55 -21.40 -4.93
CA GLU A 111 6.31 -22.42 -5.63
C GLU A 111 5.63 -22.89 -6.92
N TYR A 112 4.31 -22.91 -6.95
CA TYR A 112 3.55 -23.31 -8.14
C TYR A 112 3.54 -22.25 -9.24
N LEU A 113 4.02 -21.05 -8.96
CA LEU A 113 4.11 -19.97 -9.94
C LEU A 113 5.46 -19.94 -10.66
N ARG A 114 6.42 -20.69 -10.17
CA ARG A 114 7.76 -20.74 -10.73
C ARG A 114 7.85 -21.67 -11.99
#